data_318cad9ccba78504cca42c288d172b5c
#
_entry.id   318cad9ccba78504cca42c288d172b5c
#
_cell.length_a   1.000
_cell.length_b   1.000
_cell.length_c   1.000
_cell.angle_alpha   90.00
_cell.angle_beta   90.00
_cell.angle_gamma   90.00
#
_symmetry.space_group_name_H-M   'P 1'
#
loop_
_entity.id
_entity.type
_entity.pdbx_description
1 polymer ?
#
loop_
_entity_poly.entity_id
_entity_poly.type
_entity_poly.pdbx_seq_one_letter_code
_entity_poly.pdbx_strand_id
1 'polypeptide(L)'
;MTPDPTDVLDDLADQVAEEFEAYRQPDEFKDVSLVIDSNDPDRPTLIVHVDREDADTLADEIEDFLQERGARTQRERHSDKDVRVLATVG
;
A
#
# COMPACT_ATOMS: atom_id res chain seq x y z
N MET A 1 12.88 -14.35 17.81
CA MET A 1 11.42 -14.19 17.75
C MET A 1 11.06 -13.60 16.38
N THR A 2 10.20 -14.28 15.65
CA THR A 2 9.80 -13.82 14.31
C THR A 2 8.72 -12.78 14.46
N PRO A 3 8.83 -11.61 13.83
CA PRO A 3 7.77 -10.62 13.90
C PRO A 3 6.49 -11.13 13.25
N ASP A 4 5.36 -10.73 13.81
CA ASP A 4 4.06 -11.06 13.24
C ASP A 4 3.93 -10.37 11.87
N PRO A 5 3.47 -11.08 10.82
CA PRO A 5 3.27 -10.46 9.51
C PRO A 5 2.40 -9.20 9.57
N THR A 6 1.39 -9.18 10.43
CA THR A 6 0.54 -8.00 10.61
C THR A 6 1.33 -6.81 11.14
N ASP A 7 2.22 -7.05 12.10
CA ASP A 7 3.08 -5.98 12.66
C ASP A 7 4.03 -5.44 11.60
N VAL A 8 4.58 -6.31 10.76
CA VAL A 8 5.45 -5.90 9.66
C VAL A 8 4.68 -5.04 8.67
N LEU A 9 3.47 -5.45 8.31
CA LEU A 9 2.63 -4.68 7.40
C LEU A 9 2.19 -3.35 8.00
N ASP A 10 1.88 -3.30 9.29
CA ASP A 10 1.58 -2.05 10.00
C ASP A 10 2.74 -1.08 9.90
N ASP A 11 3.95 -1.57 10.11
CA ASP A 11 5.16 -0.77 10.02
C ASP A 11 5.38 -0.26 8.59
N LEU A 12 5.19 -1.12 7.61
CA LEU A 12 5.27 -0.73 6.20
C LEU A 12 4.21 0.30 5.84
N ALA A 13 3.00 0.13 6.35
CA ALA A 13 1.92 1.09 6.12
C ALA A 13 2.28 2.47 6.67
N ASP A 14 2.85 2.52 7.87
CA ASP A 14 3.32 3.77 8.46
C ASP A 14 4.40 4.42 7.60
N GLN A 15 5.34 3.63 7.09
CA GLN A 15 6.41 4.13 6.23
C GLN A 15 5.87 4.67 4.91
N VAL A 16 4.93 3.96 4.30
CA VAL A 16 4.28 4.42 3.07
C VAL A 16 3.50 5.71 3.34
N ALA A 17 2.77 5.75 4.45
CA ALA A 17 2.01 6.94 4.83
C ALA A 17 2.91 8.16 4.99
N GLU A 18 4.09 7.98 5.55
CA GLU A 18 5.05 9.05 5.75
C GLU A 18 5.70 9.49 4.43
N GLU A 19 6.16 8.53 3.62
CA GLU A 19 6.83 8.80 2.37
C GLU A 19 5.91 9.46 1.35
N PHE A 20 4.65 9.04 1.32
CA PHE A 20 3.65 9.54 0.37
C PHE A 20 2.65 10.48 1.02
N GLU A 21 3.05 11.16 2.09
CA GLU A 21 2.18 12.08 2.85
C GLU A 21 1.62 13.20 1.96
N ALA A 22 2.41 13.66 0.98
CA ALA A 22 1.97 14.70 0.06
C ALA A 22 0.72 14.32 -0.73
N TYR A 23 0.48 13.03 -0.90
CA TYR A 23 -0.68 12.51 -1.63
C TYR A 23 -1.84 12.15 -0.70
N ARG A 24 -1.67 12.33 0.61
CA ARG A 24 -2.68 12.01 1.63
C ARG A 24 -3.21 13.29 2.26
N GLN A 25 -3.80 14.15 1.46
CA GLN A 25 -4.33 15.43 1.93
C GLN A 25 -5.56 15.21 2.81
N PRO A 26 -5.55 15.68 4.06
CA PRO A 26 -6.66 15.39 4.98
C PRO A 26 -7.95 16.15 4.67
N ASP A 27 -7.87 17.24 3.95
CA ASP A 27 -9.00 18.16 3.81
C ASP A 27 -9.79 18.01 2.53
N GLU A 28 -9.30 17.24 1.53
CA GLU A 28 -10.02 17.11 0.27
C GLU A 28 -10.06 15.65 -0.17
N PHE A 29 -9.30 15.28 -1.17
CA PHE A 29 -9.31 13.92 -1.69
C PHE A 29 -8.09 13.17 -1.18
N LYS A 30 -8.35 12.02 -0.59
CA LYS A 30 -7.28 11.11 -0.25
C LYS A 30 -6.88 10.38 -1.52
N ASP A 31 -5.86 10.89 -2.18
CA ASP A 31 -5.33 10.22 -3.37
C ASP A 31 -4.78 8.84 -3.04
N VAL A 32 -4.35 8.64 -1.80
CA VAL A 32 -3.80 7.37 -1.33
C VAL A 32 -4.47 6.98 -0.02
N SER A 33 -5.01 5.77 0.03
CA SER A 33 -5.60 5.17 1.22
C SER A 33 -4.89 3.87 1.55
N LEU A 34 -4.74 3.60 2.84
CA LEU A 34 -4.06 2.41 3.34
C LEU A 34 -5.01 1.57 4.18
N VAL A 35 -5.13 0.29 3.84
CA VAL A 35 -5.96 -0.66 4.59
C VAL A 35 -5.18 -1.96 4.74
N ILE A 36 -5.26 -2.57 5.91
CA ILE A 36 -4.70 -3.91 6.12
C ILE A 36 -5.86 -4.89 6.15
N ASP A 37 -5.86 -5.81 5.20
CA ASP A 37 -6.83 -6.89 5.11
C ASP A 37 -6.31 -8.08 5.89
N SER A 38 -6.98 -8.40 6.98
CA SER A 38 -6.61 -9.52 7.85
C SER A 38 -7.66 -10.63 7.85
N ASN A 39 -8.45 -10.73 6.79
CA ASN A 39 -9.43 -11.82 6.66
C ASN A 39 -8.77 -13.19 6.69
N ASP A 40 -7.54 -13.28 6.19
CA ASP A 40 -6.74 -14.47 6.34
C ASP A 40 -5.60 -14.15 7.33
N PRO A 41 -5.70 -14.60 8.60
CA PRO A 41 -4.70 -14.27 9.61
C PRO A 41 -3.30 -14.83 9.29
N ASP A 42 -3.23 -15.86 8.44
CA ASP A 42 -1.94 -16.40 8.02
C ASP A 42 -1.29 -15.59 6.91
N ARG A 43 -2.08 -14.80 6.19
CA ARG A 43 -1.61 -14.00 5.05
C ARG A 43 -2.25 -12.62 5.01
N PRO A 44 -1.96 -11.78 6.00
CA PRO A 44 -2.48 -10.41 5.94
C PRO A 44 -1.93 -9.69 4.72
N THR A 45 -2.72 -8.79 4.17
CA THR A 45 -2.35 -8.04 2.96
C THR A 45 -2.52 -6.56 3.23
N LEU A 46 -1.48 -5.79 2.90
CA LEU A 46 -1.59 -4.33 2.90
C LEU A 46 -2.13 -3.90 1.55
N ILE A 47 -3.23 -3.18 1.55
CA ILE A 47 -3.84 -2.65 0.35
C ILE A 47 -3.62 -1.14 0.31
N VAL A 48 -2.89 -0.69 -0.70
CA VAL A 48 -2.69 0.74 -0.94
C VAL A 48 -3.59 1.13 -2.11
N HIS A 49 -4.65 1.85 -1.82
CA HIS A 49 -5.60 2.29 -2.83
C HIS A 49 -5.17 3.66 -3.35
N VAL A 50 -4.91 3.74 -4.64
CA VAL A 50 -4.50 4.97 -5.31
C VAL A 50 -5.65 5.45 -6.20
N ASP A 51 -6.14 6.65 -5.94
CA ASP A 51 -7.28 7.24 -6.65
C ASP A 51 -6.90 8.61 -7.18
N ARG A 52 -6.30 8.64 -8.39
CA ARG A 52 -5.87 9.88 -9.04
C ARG A 52 -5.57 9.62 -10.51
N GLU A 53 -5.42 10.70 -11.30
CA GLU A 53 -5.22 10.60 -12.74
C GLU A 53 -3.96 9.83 -13.14
N ASP A 54 -2.88 9.98 -12.38
CA ASP A 54 -1.62 9.27 -12.62
C ASP A 54 -1.43 8.10 -11.64
N ALA A 55 -2.51 7.37 -11.37
CA ALA A 55 -2.49 6.27 -10.41
C ALA A 55 -1.43 5.24 -10.74
N ASP A 56 -1.25 4.90 -12.01
CA ASP A 56 -0.23 3.92 -12.41
C ASP A 56 1.19 4.38 -12.05
N THR A 57 1.49 5.65 -12.27
CA THR A 57 2.81 6.20 -11.94
C THR A 57 3.07 6.15 -10.44
N LEU A 58 2.09 6.56 -9.66
CA LEU A 58 2.22 6.54 -8.20
C LEU A 58 2.27 5.10 -7.68
N ALA A 59 1.50 4.20 -8.30
CA ALA A 59 1.53 2.78 -7.92
C ALA A 59 2.92 2.18 -8.18
N ASP A 60 3.57 2.54 -9.28
CA ASP A 60 4.94 2.10 -9.56
C ASP A 60 5.89 2.52 -8.45
N GLU A 61 5.80 3.76 -8.00
CA GLU A 61 6.65 4.28 -6.94
C GLU A 61 6.38 3.55 -5.61
N ILE A 62 5.11 3.28 -5.31
CA ILE A 62 4.72 2.57 -4.11
C ILE A 62 5.22 1.13 -4.15
N GLU A 63 5.08 0.45 -5.29
CA GLU A 63 5.57 -0.91 -5.43
C GLU A 63 7.09 -0.98 -5.25
N ASP A 64 7.84 -0.07 -5.87
CA ASP A 64 9.29 -0.02 -5.71
C ASP A 64 9.68 0.19 -4.24
N PHE A 65 9.00 1.11 -3.59
CA PHE A 65 9.23 1.39 -2.16
C PHE A 65 9.02 0.15 -1.30
N LEU A 66 7.93 -0.57 -1.53
CA LEU A 66 7.61 -1.77 -0.77
C LEU A 66 8.56 -2.93 -1.08
N GLN A 67 8.90 -3.11 -2.36
CA GLN A 67 9.82 -4.17 -2.76
C GLN A 67 11.22 -3.98 -2.18
N GLU A 68 11.69 -2.74 -2.09
CA GLU A 68 12.96 -2.43 -1.45
C GLU A 68 12.99 -2.86 0.02
N ARG A 69 11.83 -2.98 0.64
CA ARG A 69 11.69 -3.38 2.04
C ARG A 69 11.34 -4.85 2.21
N GLY A 70 11.42 -5.61 1.12
CA GLY A 70 11.21 -7.05 1.17
C GLY A 70 9.78 -7.51 1.01
N ALA A 71 8.86 -6.61 0.71
CA ALA A 71 7.47 -6.99 0.47
C ALA A 71 7.29 -7.50 -0.96
N ARG A 72 6.30 -8.37 -1.13
CA ARG A 72 5.87 -8.79 -2.45
C ARG A 72 4.67 -7.96 -2.84
N THR A 73 4.65 -7.44 -4.05
CA THR A 73 3.58 -6.56 -4.49
C THR A 73 2.85 -7.13 -5.70
N GLN A 74 1.56 -6.80 -5.77
CA GLN A 74 0.72 -7.13 -6.90
C GLN A 74 -0.18 -5.94 -7.16
N ARG A 75 -0.39 -5.62 -8.43
CA ARG A 75 -1.21 -4.47 -8.81
C ARG A 75 -2.56 -4.92 -9.31
N GLU A 76 -3.61 -4.25 -8.85
CA GLU A 76 -4.98 -4.46 -9.29
C GLU A 76 -5.49 -3.15 -9.86
N ARG A 77 -5.74 -3.11 -11.16
CA ARG A 77 -6.19 -1.91 -11.84
C ARG A 77 -7.68 -2.00 -12.12
N HIS A 78 -8.45 -1.09 -11.53
CA HIS A 78 -9.89 -1.03 -11.72
C HIS A 78 -10.29 -0.01 -12.81
N SER A 79 -9.50 1.06 -12.94
CA SER A 79 -9.68 2.07 -13.98
C SER A 79 -8.39 2.87 -14.12
N ASP A 80 -8.37 3.85 -15.03
CA ASP A 80 -7.20 4.72 -15.22
C ASP A 80 -6.87 5.53 -13.97
N LYS A 81 -7.86 5.72 -13.09
CA LYS A 81 -7.74 6.54 -11.90
C LYS A 81 -7.85 5.73 -10.60
N ASP A 82 -8.08 4.44 -10.70
CA ASP A 82 -8.35 3.58 -9.55
C ASP A 82 -7.46 2.34 -9.62
N VAL A 83 -6.37 2.37 -8.89
CA VAL A 83 -5.40 1.29 -8.85
C VAL A 83 -5.15 0.90 -7.41
N ARG A 84 -5.05 -0.40 -7.16
CA ARG A 84 -4.71 -0.92 -5.83
C ARG A 84 -3.39 -1.66 -5.91
N VAL A 85 -2.52 -1.39 -4.95
CA VAL A 85 -1.28 -2.13 -4.76
C VAL A 85 -1.47 -3.03 -3.54
N LEU A 86 -1.30 -4.33 -3.75
CA LEU A 86 -1.44 -5.32 -2.70
C LEU A 86 -0.04 -5.77 -2.29
N ALA A 87 0.28 -5.65 -1.01
CA ALA A 87 1.59 -6.02 -0.51
C ALA A 87 1.47 -7.10 0.55
N THR A 88 2.31 -8.12 0.43
CA THR A 88 2.38 -9.21 1.38
C THR A 88 3.82 -9.42 1.83
N VAL A 89 3.99 -9.97 3.03
CA VAL A 89 5.28 -10.34 3.58
C VAL A 89 5.22 -11.80 4.02
N GLY A 90 6.33 -12.49 3.90
CA GLY A 90 6.32 -13.89 4.33
C GLY A 90 7.36 -14.75 3.71
#